data_a19388a3adb54410c8c36a2ea3f656bd
#
_entry.id   a19388a3adb54410c8c36a2ea3f656bd
#
_cell.length_a   1.000
_cell.length_b   1.000
_cell.length_c   1.000
_cell.angle_alpha   90.00
_cell.angle_beta   90.00
_cell.angle_gamma   90.00
#
_symmetry.space_group_name_H-M   'P 1'
#
loop_
_entity.id
_entity.type
_entity.pdbx_description
1 polymer ?
#
loop_
_entity_poly.entity_id
_entity_poly.type
_entity_poly.pdbx_seq_one_letter_code
_entity_poly.pdbx_strand_id
1 'polypeptide(L)'
;MANKRSLKKQIRYICGDLAGECIFAREIIPGIDHDKANGIIIDIAALQSEALAKTTFAFDKSVRDFESRHAYRTARHSYFKNAYKTLLNEFNAGIDAILKEMNGLLD
;
A
#
# COMPACT_ATOMS: atom_id res chain seq x y z
N MET A 1 -9.64 -14.43 -7.17
CA MET A 1 -9.88 -13.00 -6.90
C MET A 1 -9.17 -12.60 -5.61
N ALA A 2 -8.41 -11.52 -5.66
CA ALA A 2 -7.73 -11.03 -4.46
C ALA A 2 -8.76 -10.54 -3.45
N ASN A 3 -8.59 -10.88 -2.18
CA ASN A 3 -9.45 -10.42 -1.10
C ASN A 3 -8.69 -9.44 -0.19
N LYS A 4 -9.41 -8.79 0.71
CA LYS A 4 -8.83 -7.81 1.62
C LYS A 4 -7.72 -8.39 2.48
N ARG A 5 -7.86 -9.64 2.91
CA ARG A 5 -6.87 -10.32 3.74
C ARG A 5 -5.54 -10.49 2.99
N SER A 6 -5.62 -10.97 1.74
CA SER A 6 -4.44 -11.12 0.88
C SER A 6 -3.80 -9.77 0.59
N LEU A 7 -4.61 -8.76 0.34
CA LEU A 7 -4.14 -7.40 0.07
C LEU A 7 -3.38 -6.84 1.26
N LYS A 8 -3.93 -6.95 2.47
CA LYS A 8 -3.27 -6.50 3.70
C LYS A 8 -1.94 -7.21 3.92
N LYS A 9 -1.93 -8.52 3.71
CA LYS A 9 -0.72 -9.34 3.85
C LYS A 9 0.35 -8.88 2.87
N GLN A 10 -0.04 -8.62 1.61
CA GLN A 10 0.86 -8.17 0.56
C GLN A 10 1.46 -6.80 0.89
N ILE A 11 0.65 -5.85 1.37
CA ILE A 11 1.10 -4.54 1.78
C ILE A 11 2.14 -4.65 2.91
N ARG A 12 1.84 -5.44 3.94
CA ARG A 12 2.75 -5.64 5.07
C ARG A 12 4.06 -6.29 4.63
N TYR A 13 3.97 -7.25 3.73
CA TYR A 13 5.14 -7.97 3.22
C TYR A 13 6.08 -7.02 2.47
N ILE A 14 5.55 -6.25 1.54
CA ILE A 14 6.33 -5.31 0.72
C ILE A 14 6.97 -4.23 1.59
N CYS A 15 6.21 -3.62 2.48
CA CYS A 15 6.72 -2.56 3.36
C CYS A 15 7.73 -3.11 4.37
N GLY A 16 7.50 -4.30 4.90
CA GLY A 16 8.44 -4.96 5.80
C GLY A 16 9.77 -5.27 5.14
N ASP A 17 9.71 -5.72 3.88
CA ASP A 17 10.89 -6.02 3.09
C ASP A 17 11.73 -4.76 2.84
N LEU A 18 11.08 -3.67 2.42
CA LEU A 18 11.75 -2.40 2.20
C LEU A 18 12.37 -1.83 3.48
N ALA A 19 11.62 -1.88 4.59
CA ALA A 19 12.11 -1.42 5.88
C ALA A 19 13.32 -2.24 6.32
N GLY A 20 13.27 -3.56 6.12
CA GLY A 20 14.37 -4.46 6.43
C GLY A 20 15.63 -4.14 5.62
N GLU A 21 15.48 -3.86 4.34
CA GLU A 21 16.60 -3.45 3.48
C GLU A 21 17.21 -2.14 3.95
N CYS A 22 16.39 -1.19 4.36
CA CYS A 22 16.82 0.12 4.85
C CYS A 22 17.59 -0.02 6.17
N ILE A 23 17.09 -0.84 7.08
CA ILE A 23 17.73 -1.13 8.36
C ILE A 23 19.06 -1.82 8.12
N PHE A 24 19.10 -2.79 7.23
CA PHE A 24 20.31 -3.51 6.87
C PHE A 24 21.37 -2.55 6.32
N ALA A 25 20.99 -1.69 5.38
CA ALA A 25 21.89 -0.71 4.79
C ALA A 25 22.44 0.25 5.86
N ARG A 26 21.58 0.70 6.77
CA ARG A 26 21.98 1.60 7.86
C ARG A 26 23.06 0.98 8.75
N GLU A 27 22.94 -0.31 9.05
CA GLU A 27 23.85 -1.01 9.94
C GLU A 27 25.15 -1.46 9.26
N ILE A 28 25.10 -1.76 7.96
CA ILE A 28 26.21 -2.42 7.26
C ILE A 28 27.07 -1.43 6.44
N ILE A 29 26.45 -0.41 5.83
CA ILE A 29 27.17 0.48 4.93
C ILE A 29 27.86 1.58 5.70
N PRO A 30 29.22 1.66 5.66
CA PRO A 30 29.94 2.74 6.33
C PRO A 30 29.64 4.11 5.71
N GLY A 31 29.52 5.11 6.56
CA GLY A 31 29.31 6.47 6.09
C GLY A 31 27.91 6.81 5.64
N ILE A 32 26.98 5.88 5.76
CA ILE A 32 25.58 6.14 5.40
C ILE A 32 24.97 7.14 6.39
N ASP A 33 24.11 8.01 5.87
CA ASP A 33 23.40 8.99 6.70
C ASP A 33 22.30 8.29 7.49
N HIS A 34 22.53 8.09 8.79
CA HIS A 34 21.59 7.40 9.69
C HIS A 34 20.25 8.14 9.82
N ASP A 35 20.29 9.47 9.84
CA ASP A 35 19.06 10.28 9.95
C ASP A 35 18.20 10.13 8.71
N LYS A 36 18.82 10.14 7.52
CA LYS A 36 18.10 9.88 6.28
C LYS A 36 17.50 8.48 6.25
N ALA A 37 18.29 7.47 6.64
CA ALA A 37 17.81 6.08 6.69
C ALA A 37 16.61 5.95 7.64
N ASN A 38 16.69 6.57 8.81
CA ASN A 38 15.60 6.56 9.78
C ASN A 38 14.36 7.27 9.23
N GLY A 39 14.54 8.37 8.51
CA GLY A 39 13.45 9.09 7.85
C GLY A 39 12.73 8.24 6.81
N ILE A 40 13.49 7.48 6.03
CA ILE A 40 12.91 6.56 5.03
C ILE A 40 12.12 5.45 5.72
N ILE A 41 12.64 4.89 6.82
CA ILE A 41 11.94 3.85 7.58
C ILE A 41 10.61 4.39 8.12
N ILE A 42 10.60 5.61 8.61
CA ILE A 42 9.37 6.27 9.07
C ILE A 42 8.38 6.46 7.91
N ASP A 43 8.86 6.87 6.74
CA ASP A 43 8.03 7.03 5.55
C ASP A 43 7.42 5.70 5.11
N ILE A 44 8.18 4.60 5.18
CA ILE A 44 7.67 3.26 4.87
C ILE A 44 6.56 2.87 5.85
N ALA A 45 6.76 3.13 7.14
CA ALA A 45 5.75 2.82 8.15
C ALA A 45 4.47 3.64 7.93
N ALA A 46 4.61 4.91 7.56
CA ALA A 46 3.47 5.77 7.26
C ALA A 46 2.72 5.28 6.01
N LEU A 47 3.44 4.89 4.97
CA LEU A 47 2.84 4.33 3.76
C LEU A 47 2.07 3.05 4.06
N GLN A 48 2.65 2.15 4.86
CA GLN A 48 2.00 0.92 5.27
C GLN A 48 0.70 1.20 6.04
N SER A 49 0.77 2.07 7.01
CA SER A 49 -0.37 2.44 7.85
C SER A 49 -1.50 3.03 7.02
N GLU A 50 -1.17 3.96 6.11
CA GLU A 50 -2.14 4.59 5.22
C GLU A 50 -2.77 3.59 4.26
N ALA A 51 -1.97 2.73 3.64
CA ALA A 51 -2.47 1.72 2.71
C ALA A 51 -3.37 0.71 3.42
N LEU A 52 -3.00 0.27 4.64
CA LEU A 52 -3.82 -0.65 5.42
C LEU A 52 -5.16 -0.02 5.81
N ALA A 53 -5.16 1.25 6.17
CA ALA A 53 -6.40 1.97 6.50
C ALA A 53 -7.34 2.03 5.29
N LYS A 54 -6.79 2.18 4.09
CA LYS A 54 -7.57 2.25 2.86
C LYS A 54 -8.13 0.91 2.40
N THR A 55 -7.76 -0.20 3.03
CA THR A 55 -8.35 -1.51 2.70
C THR A 55 -9.75 -1.70 3.29
N THR A 56 -10.24 -0.75 4.06
CA THR A 56 -11.55 -0.84 4.72
C THR A 56 -12.71 -0.35 3.86
N PHE A 57 -12.52 -0.27 2.55
CA PHE A 57 -13.61 0.12 1.65
C PHE A 57 -14.75 -0.90 1.69
N ALA A 58 -15.99 -0.41 1.59
CA ALA A 58 -17.20 -1.22 1.63
C ALA A 58 -18.26 -0.62 0.71
N PHE A 59 -19.05 -1.48 0.08
CA PHE A 59 -20.16 -1.06 -0.75
C PHE A 59 -21.40 -0.92 0.15
N ASP A 60 -21.80 0.30 0.43
CA ASP A 60 -22.83 0.63 1.41
C ASP A 60 -24.26 0.63 0.85
N LYS A 61 -24.43 0.17 -0.38
CA LYS A 61 -25.74 0.07 -1.03
C LYS A 61 -26.26 -1.36 -0.97
N SER A 62 -27.59 -1.51 -1.00
CA SER A 62 -28.24 -2.80 -0.95
C SER A 62 -28.95 -3.09 -2.28
N VAL A 63 -29.41 -4.34 -2.44
CA VAL A 63 -30.19 -4.76 -3.63
C VAL A 63 -31.40 -3.86 -3.84
N ARG A 64 -31.99 -3.36 -2.75
CA ARG A 64 -33.17 -2.50 -2.80
C ARG A 64 -32.92 -1.15 -3.49
N ASP A 65 -31.67 -0.72 -3.54
CA ASP A 65 -31.28 0.55 -4.17
C ASP A 65 -31.17 0.43 -5.69
N PHE A 66 -31.37 -0.77 -6.25
CA PHE A 66 -31.19 -1.04 -7.66
C PHE A 66 -32.46 -1.65 -8.28
N GLU A 67 -32.60 -1.51 -9.59
CA GLU A 67 -33.75 -2.06 -10.33
C GLU A 67 -33.80 -3.58 -10.33
N SER A 68 -32.63 -4.24 -10.25
CA SER A 68 -32.53 -5.69 -10.29
C SER A 68 -31.30 -6.16 -9.54
N ARG A 69 -31.26 -7.47 -9.26
CA ARG A 69 -30.08 -8.10 -8.67
C ARG A 69 -28.88 -7.98 -9.60
N HIS A 70 -29.12 -8.05 -10.91
CA HIS A 70 -28.05 -7.91 -11.89
C HIS A 70 -27.43 -6.52 -11.82
N ALA A 71 -28.25 -5.48 -11.75
CA ALA A 71 -27.77 -4.10 -11.61
C ALA A 71 -26.96 -3.91 -10.33
N TYR A 72 -27.43 -4.47 -9.24
CA TYR A 72 -26.71 -4.44 -7.94
C TYR A 72 -25.36 -5.11 -8.04
N ARG A 73 -25.31 -6.32 -8.59
CA ARG A 73 -24.05 -7.08 -8.74
C ARG A 73 -23.04 -6.35 -9.61
N THR A 74 -23.52 -5.76 -10.71
CA THR A 74 -22.67 -5.02 -11.64
C THR A 74 -22.08 -3.79 -10.95
N ALA A 75 -22.92 -3.02 -10.24
CA ALA A 75 -22.46 -1.83 -9.53
C ALA A 75 -21.48 -2.17 -8.41
N ARG A 76 -21.77 -3.23 -7.64
CA ARG A 76 -20.90 -3.71 -6.57
C ARG A 76 -19.55 -4.15 -7.11
N HIS A 77 -19.56 -4.92 -8.19
CA HIS A 77 -18.32 -5.40 -8.82
C HIS A 77 -17.47 -4.21 -9.29
N SER A 78 -18.08 -3.23 -9.97
CA SER A 78 -17.37 -2.04 -10.43
C SER A 78 -16.79 -1.23 -9.28
N TYR A 79 -17.55 -1.09 -8.19
CA TYR A 79 -17.09 -0.37 -7.00
C TYR A 79 -15.82 -1.02 -6.42
N PHE A 80 -15.84 -2.32 -6.17
CA PHE A 80 -14.70 -3.02 -5.58
C PHE A 80 -13.50 -3.04 -6.54
N LYS A 81 -13.75 -3.23 -7.83
CA LYS A 81 -12.70 -3.20 -8.84
C LYS A 81 -11.99 -1.85 -8.86
N ASN A 82 -12.76 -0.76 -8.84
CA ASN A 82 -12.21 0.59 -8.87
C ASN A 82 -11.50 0.94 -7.56
N ALA A 83 -12.07 0.57 -6.42
CA ALA A 83 -11.45 0.81 -5.11
C ALA A 83 -10.13 0.08 -5.00
N TYR A 84 -10.07 -1.18 -5.41
CA TYR A 84 -8.85 -1.99 -5.40
C TYR A 84 -7.79 -1.38 -6.32
N LYS A 85 -8.19 -1.00 -7.53
CA LYS A 85 -7.29 -0.40 -8.52
C LYS A 85 -6.70 0.92 -8.02
N THR A 86 -7.55 1.78 -7.43
CA THR A 86 -7.12 3.06 -6.88
C THR A 86 -6.11 2.86 -5.76
N LEU A 87 -6.40 1.94 -4.84
CA LEU A 87 -5.50 1.62 -3.73
C LEU A 87 -4.15 1.13 -4.24
N LEU A 88 -4.14 0.21 -5.20
CA LEU A 88 -2.89 -0.31 -5.76
C LEU A 88 -2.09 0.77 -6.47
N ASN A 89 -2.74 1.65 -7.23
CA ASN A 89 -2.07 2.73 -7.93
C ASN A 89 -1.41 3.70 -6.94
N GLU A 90 -2.12 4.07 -5.89
CA GLU A 90 -1.60 4.96 -4.85
C GLU A 90 -0.46 4.29 -4.07
N PHE A 91 -0.62 3.02 -3.73
CA PHE A 91 0.41 2.28 -3.02
C PHE A 91 1.67 2.15 -3.86
N ASN A 92 1.53 1.79 -5.14
CA ASN A 92 2.67 1.66 -6.05
C ASN A 92 3.39 3.00 -6.24
N ALA A 93 2.66 4.10 -6.32
CA ALA A 93 3.27 5.44 -6.40
C ALA A 93 4.07 5.75 -5.14
N GLY A 94 3.54 5.37 -3.97
CA GLY A 94 4.25 5.50 -2.69
C GLY A 94 5.52 4.66 -2.64
N ILE A 95 5.44 3.42 -3.12
CA ILE A 95 6.62 2.53 -3.19
C ILE A 95 7.69 3.12 -4.12
N ASP A 96 7.30 3.65 -5.28
CA ASP A 96 8.24 4.28 -6.21
C ASP A 96 8.96 5.47 -5.55
N ALA A 97 8.24 6.29 -4.80
CA ALA A 97 8.83 7.41 -4.06
C ALA A 97 9.83 6.92 -3.01
N ILE A 98 9.49 5.86 -2.27
CA ILE A 98 10.39 5.26 -1.28
C ILE A 98 11.65 4.70 -1.95
N LEU A 99 11.51 4.03 -3.09
CA LEU A 99 12.66 3.49 -3.82
C LEU A 99 13.61 4.60 -4.29
N LYS A 100 13.08 5.74 -4.71
CA LYS A 100 13.89 6.90 -5.07
C LYS A 100 14.66 7.43 -3.86
N GLU A 101 14.01 7.52 -2.70
CA GLU A 101 14.67 7.94 -1.47
C GLU A 101 15.78 6.97 -1.08
N MET A 102 15.53 5.66 -1.20
CA MET A 102 16.53 4.64 -0.90
C MET A 102 17.72 4.72 -1.85
N ASN A 103 17.48 4.95 -3.14
CA ASN A 103 18.55 5.13 -4.12
C ASN A 103 19.40 6.35 -3.79
N GLY A 104 18.77 7.45 -3.36
CA GLY A 104 19.48 8.65 -2.92
C GLY A 104 20.33 8.42 -1.69
N LEU A 105 19.91 7.51 -0.83
CA LEU A 105 20.65 7.14 0.38
C LEU A 105 21.98 6.46 0.05
N LEU A 106 21.99 5.68 -1.04
CA LEU A 106 23.16 4.91 -1.46
C LEU A 106 24.16 5.71 -2.32
N ASP A 107 23.75 6.87 -2.80
CA ASP A 107 24.63 7.77 -3.58
C ASP A 107 25.64 8.53 -2.67
#